data_c13dffd111d3ba3559128974ec46baad
#
_entry.id   c13dffd111d3ba3559128974ec46baad
#
_cell.length_a   1.000
_cell.length_b   1.000
_cell.length_c   1.000
_cell.angle_alpha   90.00
_cell.angle_beta   90.00
_cell.angle_gamma   90.00
#
_symmetry.space_group_name_H-M   'P 1'
#
loop_
_entity.id
_entity.type
_entity.pdbx_description
1 polymer ?
#
loop_
_entity_poly.entity_id
_entity_poly.type
_entity_poly.pdbx_seq_one_letter_code
_entity_poly.pdbx_strand_id
1 'polypeptide(L)'
;MTTQLPAYVAILLFYVSRTSCQDTFTAAVYEHAVILPNVTLTPVSREEALALMNRNLDILEGAIISAAQQGARIIVTPEDGIYGWNFSRDSLYPYLEDIPDPEVNWIPCNNPNRFGQTPVQERLSCLAKNNSIYVVANIGDKKPCNTSDPQCPPDGRYQYNTDVVFDSQGKLVARYHKQNLFMGEEQFNVPKEPEIVTFNTSFGSFGIFTCFDILFHDPAVTLVKDFHVDTILFPTAWMNVLPHLSAVEFHSAWAMGMRVNFLASNIHYPSKKMTGSGIYAPSSSRAFHYDMKTKEGKLLFSQLESHPSHSVVVNWTSYASSIEPLSSGNQEFKGTVFFDEFTFVKLAGVAGNYTVCQKDLCCHLTYKMSDNLADEVYALGAFDGLHTVEGRYYLQICTLLKCKTTNLNTCGDSVETASTRFEMFSLSGTFGTQYVFPEVLLSENRLAPGEFQVSTDGRLFSLKPTSGPVLTVTLFGRLYEKDRASNASSGLTALARRIMLIVIAPIVYSLSW
;
A
#
# COMPACT_ATOMS: atom_id res chain seq x y z
N MET A 1 84.01 -2.97 21.16
CA MET A 1 83.12 -1.83 20.87
C MET A 1 82.07 -2.34 19.88
N THR A 2 80.94 -2.73 20.39
CA THR A 2 79.79 -3.25 19.61
C THR A 2 78.68 -2.23 19.73
N THR A 3 78.37 -1.59 18.60
CA THR A 3 77.28 -0.64 18.49
C THR A 3 75.98 -1.40 18.11
N GLN A 4 75.01 -1.38 19.02
CA GLN A 4 73.65 -1.86 18.76
C GLN A 4 72.86 -0.76 18.05
N LEU A 5 72.26 -1.07 16.91
CA LEU A 5 71.20 -0.27 16.28
C LEU A 5 69.82 -0.64 16.91
N PRO A 6 68.96 0.32 17.25
CA PRO A 6 67.59 0.02 17.65
C PRO A 6 66.74 -0.15 16.45
N ALA A 7 65.99 -1.26 16.42
CA ALA A 7 64.93 -1.53 15.42
C ALA A 7 63.67 -0.72 15.76
N TYR A 8 63.28 0.22 14.91
CA TYR A 8 61.96 0.87 14.94
C TYR A 8 60.91 -0.05 14.32
N VAL A 9 60.06 -0.61 15.16
CA VAL A 9 58.83 -1.30 14.70
C VAL A 9 57.79 -0.24 14.39
N ALA A 10 57.54 0.00 13.12
CA ALA A 10 56.42 0.82 12.65
C ALA A 10 55.13 0.02 12.74
N ILE A 11 54.31 0.28 13.75
CA ILE A 11 52.94 -0.24 13.86
C ILE A 11 52.07 0.59 12.92
N LEU A 12 51.76 0.07 11.73
CA LEU A 12 50.75 0.56 10.82
C LEU A 12 49.37 0.18 11.39
N LEU A 13 48.72 1.11 12.09
CA LEU A 13 47.33 1.04 12.46
C LEU A 13 46.49 1.22 11.19
N PHE A 14 46.04 0.14 10.59
CA PHE A 14 44.96 0.16 9.61
C PHE A 14 43.66 0.54 10.34
N TYR A 15 43.27 1.79 10.24
CA TYR A 15 41.89 2.22 10.50
C TYR A 15 41.01 1.62 9.41
N VAL A 16 40.51 0.41 9.64
CA VAL A 16 39.34 -0.07 8.92
C VAL A 16 38.17 0.76 9.45
N SER A 17 37.77 1.80 8.73
CA SER A 17 36.50 2.45 8.96
C SER A 17 35.40 1.38 8.70
N ARG A 18 34.98 0.69 9.76
CA ARG A 18 33.71 -0.03 9.73
C ARG A 18 32.67 1.06 9.49
N THR A 19 32.14 1.16 8.29
CA THR A 19 30.84 1.74 8.07
C THR A 19 29.90 0.89 8.95
N SER A 20 29.59 1.37 10.15
CA SER A 20 28.58 0.72 10.98
C SER A 20 27.29 0.85 10.19
N CYS A 21 26.80 -0.27 9.67
CA CYS A 21 25.42 -0.36 9.21
C CYS A 21 24.58 0.08 10.42
N GLN A 22 23.73 1.06 10.23
CA GLN A 22 22.89 1.58 11.30
C GLN A 22 21.79 0.56 11.53
N ASP A 23 21.71 -0.03 12.71
CA ASP A 23 20.75 -1.09 13.02
C ASP A 23 19.30 -0.61 12.97
N THR A 24 19.07 0.71 13.16
CA THR A 24 17.74 1.34 13.10
C THR A 24 17.81 2.72 12.46
N PHE A 25 16.69 3.17 11.91
CA PHE A 25 16.53 4.53 11.38
C PHE A 25 15.13 5.08 11.69
N THR A 26 15.01 6.39 11.76
CA THR A 26 13.70 7.04 11.86
C THR A 26 13.17 7.33 10.46
N ALA A 27 11.95 6.84 10.17
CA ALA A 27 11.20 7.10 8.95
C ALA A 27 10.03 8.04 9.23
N ALA A 28 9.61 8.78 8.21
CA ALA A 28 8.42 9.63 8.26
C ALA A 28 7.51 9.37 7.05
N VAL A 29 6.20 9.54 7.25
CA VAL A 29 5.20 9.62 6.18
C VAL A 29 4.30 10.83 6.45
N TYR A 30 3.84 11.49 5.41
CA TYR A 30 2.94 12.64 5.53
C TYR A 30 1.63 12.39 4.82
N GLU A 31 0.54 12.19 5.57
CA GLU A 31 -0.81 12.20 5.01
C GLU A 31 -1.16 13.64 4.64
N HIS A 32 -1.37 13.90 3.34
CA HIS A 32 -1.47 15.26 2.82
C HIS A 32 -2.90 15.63 2.44
N ALA A 33 -3.42 16.70 3.05
CA ALA A 33 -4.66 17.36 2.64
C ALA A 33 -4.39 18.20 1.37
N VAL A 34 -4.44 17.56 0.21
CA VAL A 34 -4.05 18.15 -1.07
C VAL A 34 -5.00 19.28 -1.48
N ILE A 35 -4.42 20.35 -1.98
CA ILE A 35 -5.15 21.46 -2.62
C ILE A 35 -5.40 21.06 -4.07
N LEU A 36 -6.67 20.87 -4.41
CA LEU A 36 -7.08 20.45 -5.75
C LEU A 36 -7.21 21.63 -6.72
N PRO A 37 -7.00 21.43 -8.03
CA PRO A 37 -7.30 22.42 -9.04
C PRO A 37 -8.81 22.66 -9.16
N ASN A 38 -9.19 23.89 -9.47
CA ASN A 38 -10.59 24.24 -9.70
C ASN A 38 -11.11 23.73 -11.07
N VAL A 39 -10.20 23.50 -12.02
CA VAL A 39 -10.50 23.06 -13.38
C VAL A 39 -9.60 21.88 -13.72
N THR A 40 -10.21 20.76 -14.10
CA THR A 40 -9.50 19.51 -14.38
C THR A 40 -9.76 18.95 -15.79
N LEU A 41 -10.78 19.45 -16.50
CA LEU A 41 -11.16 18.94 -17.82
C LEU A 41 -10.57 19.74 -18.99
N THR A 42 -10.13 20.99 -18.74
CA THR A 42 -9.50 21.85 -19.74
C THR A 42 -8.10 22.22 -19.29
N PRO A 43 -7.11 22.26 -20.20
CA PRO A 43 -5.75 22.70 -19.85
C PRO A 43 -5.73 24.13 -19.31
N VAL A 44 -4.98 24.32 -18.24
CA VAL A 44 -4.62 25.64 -17.71
C VAL A 44 -3.25 26.05 -18.27
N SER A 45 -2.80 27.29 -18.03
CA SER A 45 -1.43 27.68 -18.35
C SER A 45 -0.41 26.97 -17.46
N ARG A 46 0.84 26.85 -17.91
CA ARG A 46 1.93 26.30 -17.06
C ARG A 46 2.12 27.12 -15.78
N GLU A 47 1.92 28.41 -15.83
CA GLU A 47 2.03 29.31 -14.67
C GLU A 47 0.95 29.01 -13.63
N GLU A 48 -0.30 28.82 -14.06
CA GLU A 48 -1.40 28.42 -13.16
C GLU A 48 -1.17 27.04 -12.57
N ALA A 49 -0.71 26.06 -13.36
CA ALA A 49 -0.36 24.73 -12.88
C ALA A 49 0.76 24.81 -11.82
N LEU A 50 1.81 25.59 -12.05
CA LEU A 50 2.91 25.81 -11.10
C LEU A 50 2.43 26.53 -9.83
N ALA A 51 1.52 27.49 -9.95
CA ALA A 51 0.97 28.18 -8.79
C ALA A 51 0.23 27.23 -7.85
N LEU A 52 -0.55 26.27 -8.40
CA LEU A 52 -1.19 25.21 -7.61
C LEU A 52 -0.16 24.28 -6.98
N MET A 53 0.76 23.73 -7.79
CA MET A 53 1.79 22.81 -7.31
C MET A 53 2.64 23.45 -6.21
N ASN A 54 2.99 24.72 -6.32
CA ASN A 54 3.75 25.43 -5.29
C ASN A 54 2.99 25.54 -3.97
N ARG A 55 1.66 25.74 -3.99
CA ARG A 55 0.86 25.76 -2.76
C ARG A 55 0.89 24.42 -2.03
N ASN A 56 0.81 23.30 -2.75
CA ASN A 56 0.98 21.97 -2.15
C ASN A 56 2.42 21.76 -1.66
N LEU A 57 3.41 22.16 -2.46
CA LEU A 57 4.82 22.09 -2.06
C LEU A 57 5.14 22.94 -0.82
N ASP A 58 4.48 24.09 -0.59
CA ASP A 58 4.63 24.88 0.65
C ASP A 58 4.22 24.07 1.90
N ILE A 59 3.14 23.27 1.78
CA ILE A 59 2.68 22.40 2.87
C ILE A 59 3.66 21.22 3.06
N LEU A 60 4.06 20.59 1.96
CA LEU A 60 5.03 19.47 1.99
C LEU A 60 6.39 19.91 2.54
N GLU A 61 6.85 21.12 2.23
CA GLU A 61 8.06 21.71 2.79
C GLU A 61 8.01 21.76 4.31
N GLY A 62 6.89 22.25 4.88
CA GLY A 62 6.67 22.27 6.32
C GLY A 62 6.75 20.87 6.94
N ALA A 63 6.18 19.86 6.28
CA ALA A 63 6.24 18.47 6.72
C ALA A 63 7.66 17.89 6.64
N ILE A 64 8.39 18.15 5.55
CA ILE A 64 9.78 17.69 5.33
C ILE A 64 10.72 18.29 6.40
N ILE A 65 10.62 19.61 6.63
CA ILE A 65 11.41 20.30 7.67
C ILE A 65 11.11 19.71 9.05
N SER A 66 9.83 19.53 9.38
CA SER A 66 9.41 18.95 10.66
C SER A 66 9.89 17.51 10.84
N ALA A 67 9.82 16.68 9.78
CA ALA A 67 10.34 15.31 9.80
C ALA A 67 11.86 15.27 10.06
N ALA A 68 12.62 16.12 9.36
CA ALA A 68 14.07 16.22 9.54
C ALA A 68 14.44 16.66 10.97
N GLN A 69 13.70 17.62 11.54
CA GLN A 69 13.87 18.06 12.93
C GLN A 69 13.58 16.96 13.95
N GLN A 70 12.71 16.00 13.62
CA GLN A 70 12.45 14.79 14.41
C GLN A 70 13.48 13.66 14.17
N GLY A 71 14.51 13.93 13.38
CA GLY A 71 15.59 12.98 13.09
C GLY A 71 15.23 11.93 12.02
N ALA A 72 14.17 12.15 11.23
CA ALA A 72 13.83 11.26 10.13
C ALA A 72 14.92 11.29 9.05
N ARG A 73 15.29 10.10 8.56
CA ARG A 73 16.26 9.92 7.46
C ARG A 73 15.59 9.93 6.10
N ILE A 74 14.32 9.60 6.06
CA ILE A 74 13.49 9.52 4.87
C ILE A 74 12.05 9.96 5.18
N ILE A 75 11.43 10.67 4.25
CA ILE A 75 9.99 11.00 4.29
C ILE A 75 9.33 10.59 2.98
N VAL A 76 8.15 9.96 3.07
CA VAL A 76 7.28 9.64 1.93
C VAL A 76 6.10 10.59 1.93
N THR A 77 5.82 11.19 0.76
CA THR A 77 4.62 12.00 0.49
C THR A 77 3.68 11.23 -0.45
N PRO A 78 2.36 11.54 -0.49
CA PRO A 78 1.42 10.70 -1.20
C PRO A 78 1.48 10.83 -2.73
N GLU A 79 0.92 9.82 -3.39
CA GLU A 79 0.51 9.89 -4.79
C GLU A 79 -0.43 11.07 -4.99
N ASP A 80 -0.35 11.75 -6.15
CA ASP A 80 -1.16 12.92 -6.48
C ASP A 80 -1.05 14.11 -5.50
N GLY A 81 -0.12 14.06 -4.55
CA GLY A 81 0.00 15.04 -3.47
C GLY A 81 0.42 16.45 -3.93
N ILE A 82 0.90 16.61 -5.14
CA ILE A 82 1.41 17.90 -5.64
C ILE A 82 0.41 18.62 -6.55
N TYR A 83 -0.39 17.89 -7.32
CA TYR A 83 -1.34 18.51 -8.26
C TYR A 83 -2.77 17.94 -8.19
N GLY A 84 -2.99 16.86 -7.40
CA GLY A 84 -4.29 16.19 -7.30
C GLY A 84 -4.52 15.19 -8.42
N TRP A 85 -5.76 14.80 -8.58
CA TRP A 85 -6.22 13.78 -9.52
C TRP A 85 -7.37 14.31 -10.39
N ASN A 86 -8.00 13.45 -11.18
CA ASN A 86 -9.18 13.71 -12.00
C ASN A 86 -8.90 14.65 -13.19
N PHE A 87 -7.85 14.37 -13.93
CA PHE A 87 -7.49 15.06 -15.14
C PHE A 87 -7.86 14.28 -16.41
N SER A 88 -8.13 15.00 -17.49
CA SER A 88 -7.98 14.45 -18.82
C SER A 88 -6.50 14.45 -19.23
N ARG A 89 -6.16 13.71 -20.29
CA ARG A 89 -4.78 13.63 -20.78
C ARG A 89 -4.18 15.01 -21.12
N ASP A 90 -4.96 15.87 -21.76
CA ASP A 90 -4.48 17.20 -22.14
C ASP A 90 -4.46 18.19 -20.97
N SER A 91 -5.43 18.10 -20.04
CA SER A 91 -5.47 19.00 -18.89
C SER A 91 -4.38 18.70 -17.85
N LEU A 92 -3.86 17.48 -17.84
CA LEU A 92 -2.73 17.10 -16.99
C LEU A 92 -1.39 17.66 -17.50
N TYR A 93 -1.24 17.83 -18.83
CA TYR A 93 0.04 18.17 -19.46
C TYR A 93 0.78 19.39 -18.86
N PRO A 94 0.12 20.50 -18.48
CA PRO A 94 0.77 21.63 -17.83
C PRO A 94 1.42 21.33 -16.48
N TYR A 95 1.03 20.24 -15.81
CA TYR A 95 1.56 19.83 -14.50
C TYR A 95 2.79 18.93 -14.61
N LEU A 96 3.09 18.38 -15.79
CA LEU A 96 4.15 17.40 -16.00
C LEU A 96 5.53 18.04 -16.18
N GLU A 97 6.56 17.33 -15.74
CA GLU A 97 7.96 17.65 -15.99
C GLU A 97 8.65 16.49 -16.72
N ASP A 98 9.77 16.73 -17.38
CA ASP A 98 10.64 15.68 -17.89
C ASP A 98 11.54 15.18 -16.75
N ILE A 99 11.43 13.91 -16.38
CA ILE A 99 12.18 13.29 -15.28
C ILE A 99 13.27 12.40 -15.89
N PRO A 100 14.56 12.82 -15.84
CA PRO A 100 15.63 12.03 -16.44
C PRO A 100 15.84 10.70 -15.70
N ASP A 101 16.61 9.81 -16.33
CA ASP A 101 17.07 8.59 -15.69
C ASP A 101 18.00 8.93 -14.52
N PRO A 102 17.86 8.30 -13.33
CA PRO A 102 18.75 8.52 -12.19
C PRO A 102 20.24 8.27 -12.47
N GLU A 103 20.57 7.42 -13.46
CA GLU A 103 21.96 7.14 -13.85
C GLU A 103 22.70 8.37 -14.38
N VAL A 104 22.01 9.42 -14.80
CA VAL A 104 22.64 10.66 -15.26
C VAL A 104 23.31 11.47 -14.16
N ASN A 105 23.19 11.04 -12.89
CA ASN A 105 23.81 11.67 -11.72
C ASN A 105 23.47 13.17 -11.62
N TRP A 106 22.19 13.49 -11.54
CA TRP A 106 21.71 14.87 -11.50
C TRP A 106 21.29 15.29 -10.08
N ILE A 107 21.72 16.51 -9.72
CA ILE A 107 21.27 17.22 -8.52
C ILE A 107 20.55 18.50 -9.01
N PRO A 108 19.21 18.47 -9.11
CA PRO A 108 18.43 19.60 -9.61
C PRO A 108 18.72 20.91 -8.88
N CYS A 109 18.84 20.88 -7.58
CA CYS A 109 19.17 22.05 -6.74
C CYS A 109 20.49 22.74 -7.11
N ASN A 110 21.47 22.00 -7.66
CA ASN A 110 22.77 22.56 -8.07
C ASN A 110 22.80 22.95 -9.55
N ASN A 111 22.01 22.29 -10.38
CA ASN A 111 21.97 22.52 -11.82
C ASN A 111 20.53 22.35 -12.37
N PRO A 112 19.64 23.32 -12.07
CA PRO A 112 18.20 23.18 -12.34
C PRO A 112 17.84 23.13 -13.83
N ASN A 113 18.66 23.71 -14.70
CA ASN A 113 18.34 23.82 -16.14
C ASN A 113 18.96 22.72 -17.00
N ARG A 114 19.59 21.69 -16.40
CA ARG A 114 20.26 20.62 -17.16
C ARG A 114 19.33 19.83 -18.08
N PHE A 115 18.09 19.60 -17.64
CA PHE A 115 17.07 18.84 -18.36
C PHE A 115 15.80 19.68 -18.64
N GLY A 116 15.97 21.00 -18.84
CA GLY A 116 14.88 21.91 -19.11
C GLY A 116 14.32 22.58 -17.87
N GLN A 117 13.10 23.09 -17.97
CA GLN A 117 12.42 23.77 -16.88
C GLN A 117 11.69 22.76 -15.99
N THR A 118 12.29 22.42 -14.87
CA THR A 118 11.81 21.40 -13.92
C THR A 118 11.76 21.95 -12.49
N PRO A 119 10.97 23.03 -12.24
CA PRO A 119 10.96 23.73 -10.95
C PRO A 119 10.46 22.88 -9.79
N VAL A 120 9.60 21.89 -10.02
CA VAL A 120 9.13 20.97 -8.96
C VAL A 120 10.27 20.04 -8.53
N GLN A 121 10.98 19.43 -9.47
CA GLN A 121 12.15 18.60 -9.18
C GLN A 121 13.27 19.39 -8.50
N GLU A 122 13.52 20.63 -8.95
CA GLU A 122 14.47 21.54 -8.31
C GLU A 122 14.11 21.77 -6.84
N ARG A 123 12.86 22.15 -6.56
CA ARG A 123 12.40 22.43 -5.20
C ARG A 123 12.50 21.20 -4.30
N LEU A 124 12.03 20.02 -4.74
CA LEU A 124 12.15 18.77 -3.98
C LEU A 124 13.60 18.41 -3.69
N SER A 125 14.48 18.53 -4.67
CA SER A 125 15.93 18.32 -4.52
C SER A 125 16.56 19.27 -3.49
N CYS A 126 16.19 20.56 -3.53
CA CYS A 126 16.68 21.54 -2.56
C CYS A 126 16.15 21.27 -1.15
N LEU A 127 14.90 20.85 -1.01
CA LEU A 127 14.35 20.46 0.28
C LEU A 127 15.07 19.25 0.88
N ALA A 128 15.33 18.22 0.07
CA ALA A 128 16.09 17.04 0.49
C ALA A 128 17.51 17.42 0.95
N LYS A 129 18.21 18.22 0.14
CA LYS A 129 19.58 18.66 0.42
C LYS A 129 19.67 19.56 1.65
N ASN A 130 18.83 20.60 1.74
CA ASN A 130 18.90 21.59 2.81
C ASN A 130 18.54 21.02 4.18
N ASN A 131 17.73 19.95 4.21
CA ASN A 131 17.31 19.27 5.42
C ASN A 131 18.04 17.94 5.67
N SER A 132 18.97 17.56 4.78
CA SER A 132 19.76 16.31 4.88
C SER A 132 18.88 15.05 5.07
N ILE A 133 17.74 14.98 4.35
CA ILE A 133 16.74 13.92 4.43
C ILE A 133 16.46 13.36 3.02
N TYR A 134 16.17 12.06 2.90
CA TYR A 134 15.64 11.51 1.66
C TYR A 134 14.18 11.93 1.49
N VAL A 135 13.83 12.45 0.32
CA VAL A 135 12.46 12.87 -0.01
C VAL A 135 11.91 12.00 -1.12
N VAL A 136 10.78 11.36 -0.84
CA VAL A 136 10.00 10.58 -1.81
C VAL A 136 8.75 11.35 -2.14
N ALA A 137 8.53 11.61 -3.43
CA ALA A 137 7.37 12.34 -3.91
C ALA A 137 6.83 11.74 -5.20
N ASN A 138 5.52 11.87 -5.40
CA ASN A 138 4.87 11.50 -6.64
C ASN A 138 4.64 12.74 -7.50
N ILE A 139 5.10 12.69 -8.76
CA ILE A 139 4.95 13.75 -9.77
C ILE A 139 4.65 13.13 -11.13
N GLY A 140 4.17 13.93 -12.07
CA GLY A 140 3.94 13.46 -13.44
C GLY A 140 5.16 13.63 -14.34
N ASP A 141 5.53 12.55 -15.04
CA ASP A 141 6.59 12.55 -16.05
C ASP A 141 6.01 12.70 -17.46
N LYS A 142 6.70 13.39 -18.33
CA LYS A 142 6.39 13.49 -19.77
C LYS A 142 7.62 13.17 -20.60
N LYS A 143 7.44 12.28 -21.57
CA LYS A 143 8.50 11.92 -22.55
C LYS A 143 8.02 12.18 -23.95
N PRO A 144 8.62 13.10 -24.69
CA PRO A 144 8.29 13.28 -26.10
C PRO A 144 8.62 12.03 -26.88
N CYS A 145 7.79 11.67 -27.83
CA CYS A 145 8.01 10.60 -28.77
C CYS A 145 7.57 11.01 -30.19
N ASN A 146 7.85 10.20 -31.18
CA ASN A 146 7.48 10.47 -32.56
C ASN A 146 7.18 9.20 -33.35
N THR A 147 6.90 9.31 -34.62
CA THR A 147 6.51 8.21 -35.52
C THR A 147 7.58 7.12 -35.70
N SER A 148 8.82 7.33 -35.23
CA SER A 148 9.83 6.25 -35.21
C SER A 148 9.58 5.23 -34.10
N ASP A 149 8.79 5.57 -33.09
CA ASP A 149 8.27 4.66 -32.07
C ASP A 149 6.84 4.25 -32.42
N PRO A 150 6.62 2.97 -32.83
CA PRO A 150 5.28 2.49 -33.21
C PRO A 150 4.24 2.54 -32.08
N GLN A 151 4.69 2.65 -30.83
CA GLN A 151 3.83 2.73 -29.64
C GLN A 151 3.62 4.17 -29.16
N CYS A 152 4.25 5.16 -29.81
CA CYS A 152 4.06 6.57 -29.46
C CYS A 152 2.58 6.95 -29.58
N PRO A 153 1.97 7.51 -28.53
CA PRO A 153 0.62 8.00 -28.59
C PRO A 153 0.44 9.08 -29.68
N PRO A 154 -0.78 9.23 -30.25
CA PRO A 154 -1.02 10.20 -31.34
C PRO A 154 -0.70 11.65 -31.00
N ASP A 155 -0.67 12.00 -29.72
CA ASP A 155 -0.32 13.33 -29.22
C ASP A 155 1.19 13.57 -29.08
N GLY A 156 2.02 12.60 -29.53
CA GLY A 156 3.48 12.72 -29.61
C GLY A 156 4.20 12.66 -28.26
N ARG A 157 3.59 12.08 -27.25
CA ARG A 157 4.20 11.98 -25.91
C ARG A 157 3.70 10.79 -25.11
N TYR A 158 4.52 10.30 -24.20
CA TYR A 158 4.12 9.49 -23.06
C TYR A 158 3.91 10.38 -21.84
N GLN A 159 2.97 10.01 -20.98
CA GLN A 159 2.72 10.63 -19.67
C GLN A 159 2.66 9.52 -18.64
N TYR A 160 3.42 9.64 -17.54
CA TYR A 160 3.48 8.61 -16.51
C TYR A 160 3.18 9.19 -15.13
N ASN A 161 2.42 8.43 -14.33
CA ASN A 161 2.34 8.60 -12.89
C ASN A 161 3.67 8.11 -12.32
N THR A 162 4.43 8.97 -11.64
CA THR A 162 5.84 8.72 -11.40
C THR A 162 6.24 9.06 -9.98
N ASP A 163 6.89 8.13 -9.31
CA ASP A 163 7.56 8.39 -8.04
C ASP A 163 9.03 8.75 -8.28
N VAL A 164 9.51 9.73 -7.52
CA VAL A 164 10.91 10.17 -7.50
C VAL A 164 11.48 10.12 -6.09
N VAL A 165 12.76 9.80 -5.99
CA VAL A 165 13.49 9.84 -4.73
C VAL A 165 14.71 10.74 -4.87
N PHE A 166 14.77 11.76 -4.02
CA PHE A 166 15.96 12.61 -3.85
C PHE A 166 16.68 12.22 -2.57
N ASP A 167 17.98 11.96 -2.64
CA ASP A 167 18.80 11.65 -1.48
C ASP A 167 19.10 12.89 -0.62
N SER A 168 19.77 12.69 0.51
CA SER A 168 20.14 13.77 1.45
C SER A 168 21.12 14.81 0.89
N GLN A 169 21.63 14.62 -0.34
CA GLN A 169 22.41 15.61 -1.10
C GLN A 169 21.59 16.28 -2.21
N GLY A 170 20.32 15.91 -2.32
CA GLY A 170 19.42 16.39 -3.36
C GLY A 170 19.59 15.70 -4.72
N LYS A 171 20.33 14.59 -4.79
CA LYS A 171 20.50 13.81 -6.01
C LYS A 171 19.25 12.97 -6.28
N LEU A 172 18.79 12.96 -7.53
CA LEU A 172 17.78 12.01 -8.00
C LEU A 172 18.41 10.61 -8.01
N VAL A 173 17.94 9.72 -7.13
CA VAL A 173 18.48 8.36 -6.94
C VAL A 173 17.54 7.26 -7.38
N ALA A 174 16.24 7.55 -7.51
CA ALA A 174 15.26 6.62 -8.04
C ALA A 174 14.14 7.36 -8.78
N ARG A 175 13.61 6.70 -9.81
CA ARG A 175 12.42 7.08 -10.58
C ARG A 175 11.66 5.80 -10.88
N TYR A 176 10.36 5.78 -10.59
CA TYR A 176 9.48 4.65 -10.84
C TYR A 176 8.22 5.13 -11.57
N HIS A 177 7.88 4.53 -12.69
CA HIS A 177 6.61 4.74 -13.39
C HIS A 177 5.61 3.68 -12.97
N LYS A 178 4.43 4.11 -12.50
CA LYS A 178 3.36 3.22 -12.03
C LYS A 178 2.97 2.21 -13.11
N GLN A 179 3.05 0.92 -12.78
CA GLN A 179 2.80 -0.18 -13.71
C GLN A 179 1.32 -0.52 -13.82
N ASN A 180 0.62 -0.58 -12.69
CA ASN A 180 -0.78 -0.97 -12.64
C ASN A 180 -1.64 0.26 -12.36
N LEU A 181 -2.17 0.85 -13.43
CA LEU A 181 -3.04 2.03 -13.33
C LEU A 181 -4.40 1.62 -12.78
N PHE A 182 -4.93 2.43 -11.87
CA PHE A 182 -6.29 2.29 -11.37
C PHE A 182 -7.30 2.83 -12.40
N MET A 183 -8.57 2.41 -12.30
CA MET A 183 -9.63 2.98 -13.14
C MET A 183 -9.71 4.51 -12.89
N GLY A 184 -9.75 5.29 -13.97
CA GLY A 184 -9.72 6.77 -13.89
C GLY A 184 -8.33 7.39 -14.03
N GLU A 185 -7.30 6.58 -14.30
CA GLU A 185 -5.94 7.04 -14.60
C GLU A 185 -5.58 6.93 -16.11
N GLU A 186 -6.58 6.95 -17.00
CA GLU A 186 -6.39 6.81 -18.45
C GLU A 186 -5.58 7.96 -19.08
N GLN A 187 -5.37 9.07 -18.36
CA GLN A 187 -4.47 10.16 -18.73
C GLN A 187 -3.00 9.74 -18.75
N PHE A 188 -2.63 8.68 -18.05
CA PHE A 188 -1.27 8.14 -18.01
C PHE A 188 -1.07 6.96 -18.98
N ASN A 189 0.17 6.70 -19.31
CA ASN A 189 0.61 5.52 -20.03
C ASN A 189 1.17 4.50 -19.04
N VAL A 190 1.06 3.23 -19.41
CA VAL A 190 1.75 2.13 -18.71
C VAL A 190 3.16 1.98 -19.30
N PRO A 191 4.22 1.80 -18.50
CA PRO A 191 5.54 1.43 -19.00
C PRO A 191 5.49 0.17 -19.85
N LYS A 192 6.38 0.05 -20.84
CA LYS A 192 6.43 -1.12 -21.75
C LYS A 192 6.69 -2.44 -21.01
N GLU A 193 7.55 -2.37 -20.01
CA GLU A 193 7.90 -3.47 -19.11
C GLU A 193 7.81 -2.99 -17.67
N PRO A 194 7.45 -3.87 -16.70
CA PRO A 194 7.45 -3.50 -15.29
C PRO A 194 8.84 -3.02 -14.85
N GLU A 195 8.89 -1.83 -14.27
CA GLU A 195 10.10 -1.28 -13.68
C GLU A 195 10.26 -1.81 -12.25
N ILE A 196 11.40 -2.46 -11.95
CA ILE A 196 11.74 -2.91 -10.61
C ILE A 196 12.80 -1.96 -10.06
N VAL A 197 12.36 -0.97 -9.29
CA VAL A 197 13.21 0.13 -8.85
C VAL A 197 13.63 -0.06 -7.40
N THR A 198 14.94 -0.18 -7.20
CA THR A 198 15.57 -0.32 -5.87
C THR A 198 16.72 0.66 -5.72
N PHE A 199 17.01 1.06 -4.48
CA PHE A 199 18.23 1.79 -4.15
C PHE A 199 18.71 1.45 -2.74
N ASN A 200 20.01 1.60 -2.51
CA ASN A 200 20.66 1.30 -1.23
C ASN A 200 21.09 2.58 -0.52
N THR A 201 21.00 2.54 0.78
CA THR A 201 21.44 3.61 1.69
C THR A 201 22.36 3.04 2.77
N SER A 202 22.89 3.89 3.63
CA SER A 202 23.63 3.43 4.83
C SER A 202 22.72 2.83 5.92
N PHE A 203 21.40 2.90 5.73
CA PHE A 203 20.40 2.46 6.71
C PHE A 203 19.35 1.49 6.13
N GLY A 204 19.67 0.78 5.05
CA GLY A 204 18.87 -0.29 4.47
C GLY A 204 18.71 -0.21 2.95
N SER A 205 18.11 -1.24 2.38
CA SER A 205 17.71 -1.34 0.98
C SER A 205 16.23 -0.98 0.82
N PHE A 206 15.90 -0.23 -0.23
CA PHE A 206 14.58 0.30 -0.47
C PHE A 206 14.05 -0.11 -1.84
N GLY A 207 12.77 -0.45 -1.88
CA GLY A 207 12.00 -0.59 -3.11
C GLY A 207 10.83 0.41 -3.14
N ILE A 208 10.33 0.73 -4.32
CA ILE A 208 9.23 1.68 -4.50
C ILE A 208 8.21 1.17 -5.50
N PHE A 209 6.94 1.36 -5.17
CA PHE A 209 5.80 1.19 -6.06
C PHE A 209 4.60 2.01 -5.56
N THR A 210 3.58 2.21 -6.41
CA THR A 210 2.52 3.18 -6.19
C THR A 210 1.15 2.51 -6.07
N CYS A 211 0.44 2.75 -4.97
CA CYS A 211 -1.01 2.56 -4.80
C CYS A 211 -1.51 1.19 -5.28
N PHE A 212 -2.22 1.13 -6.42
CA PHE A 212 -2.86 -0.07 -6.96
C PHE A 212 -1.88 -1.20 -7.30
N ASP A 213 -0.58 -0.90 -7.48
CA ASP A 213 0.47 -1.90 -7.69
C ASP A 213 0.54 -2.96 -6.58
N ILE A 214 0.15 -2.61 -5.36
CA ILE A 214 0.19 -3.52 -4.18
C ILE A 214 -0.63 -4.80 -4.39
N LEU A 215 -1.64 -4.78 -5.26
CA LEU A 215 -2.49 -5.92 -5.55
C LEU A 215 -1.89 -6.88 -6.59
N PHE A 216 -0.82 -6.52 -7.27
CA PHE A 216 -0.22 -7.29 -8.36
C PHE A 216 1.15 -7.86 -7.98
N HIS A 217 1.57 -8.91 -8.72
CA HIS A 217 2.86 -9.55 -8.49
C HIS A 217 4.00 -8.57 -8.77
N ASP A 218 3.96 -7.94 -9.94
CA ASP A 218 4.99 -6.98 -10.35
C ASP A 218 4.45 -5.54 -10.23
N PRO A 219 5.25 -4.66 -9.61
CA PRO A 219 6.59 -4.84 -9.04
C PRO A 219 6.60 -5.32 -7.57
N ALA A 220 5.43 -5.35 -6.88
CA ALA A 220 5.35 -5.40 -5.43
C ALA A 220 6.01 -6.66 -4.81
N VAL A 221 5.65 -7.84 -5.32
CA VAL A 221 6.19 -9.11 -4.81
C VAL A 221 7.64 -9.29 -5.24
N THR A 222 7.96 -8.97 -6.49
CA THR A 222 9.31 -9.08 -7.06
C THR A 222 10.34 -8.28 -6.26
N LEU A 223 10.02 -7.04 -5.86
CA LEU A 223 10.89 -6.24 -5.00
C LEU A 223 11.29 -6.96 -3.69
N VAL A 224 10.34 -7.65 -3.07
CA VAL A 224 10.59 -8.32 -1.79
C VAL A 224 11.22 -9.70 -1.96
N LYS A 225 10.73 -10.51 -2.93
CA LYS A 225 11.13 -11.92 -3.06
C LYS A 225 12.40 -12.11 -3.85
N ASP A 226 12.61 -11.32 -4.90
CA ASP A 226 13.75 -11.46 -5.80
C ASP A 226 14.86 -10.44 -5.50
N PHE A 227 14.49 -9.21 -5.14
CA PHE A 227 15.44 -8.15 -4.83
C PHE A 227 15.74 -7.97 -3.34
N HIS A 228 14.97 -8.65 -2.46
CA HIS A 228 15.20 -8.70 -1.01
C HIS A 228 15.32 -7.31 -0.35
N VAL A 229 14.47 -6.38 -0.76
CA VAL A 229 14.47 -5.04 -0.14
C VAL A 229 13.98 -5.11 1.31
N ASP A 230 14.56 -4.27 2.17
CA ASP A 230 14.22 -4.17 3.60
C ASP A 230 12.96 -3.34 3.83
N THR A 231 12.76 -2.31 3.00
CA THR A 231 11.72 -1.30 3.18
C THR A 231 11.06 -0.95 1.85
N ILE A 232 9.75 -0.90 1.83
CA ILE A 232 8.95 -0.41 0.71
C ILE A 232 8.52 1.03 0.97
N LEU A 233 8.67 1.87 -0.05
CA LEU A 233 8.16 3.24 -0.14
C LEU A 233 6.87 3.19 -0.97
N PHE A 234 5.77 3.70 -0.39
CA PHE A 234 4.45 3.53 -0.94
C PHE A 234 3.65 4.85 -0.95
N PRO A 235 3.89 5.73 -1.92
CA PRO A 235 2.96 6.81 -2.24
C PRO A 235 1.61 6.23 -2.68
N THR A 236 0.51 6.77 -2.16
CA THR A 236 -0.82 6.26 -2.51
C THR A 236 -1.89 7.35 -2.45
N ALA A 237 -2.95 7.19 -3.25
CA ALA A 237 -4.20 7.94 -3.22
C ALA A 237 -5.36 6.96 -2.97
N TRP A 238 -5.29 6.21 -1.89
CA TRP A 238 -6.14 5.06 -1.58
C TRP A 238 -7.50 5.46 -1.03
N MET A 239 -8.55 4.98 -1.68
CA MET A 239 -9.92 5.05 -1.18
C MET A 239 -10.23 3.81 -0.33
N ASN A 240 -10.70 4.04 0.89
CA ASN A 240 -11.03 2.96 1.82
C ASN A 240 -12.28 2.21 1.37
N VAL A 241 -12.18 0.89 1.23
CA VAL A 241 -13.27 -0.03 0.91
C VAL A 241 -13.34 -1.12 1.97
N LEU A 242 -14.26 -0.96 2.93
CA LEU A 242 -14.51 -1.97 3.95
C LEU A 242 -15.29 -3.16 3.36
N PRO A 243 -15.09 -4.37 3.89
CA PRO A 243 -14.39 -4.70 5.13
C PRO A 243 -12.89 -5.03 4.99
N HIS A 244 -12.26 -5.13 3.80
CA HIS A 244 -10.92 -5.70 3.65
C HIS A 244 -9.87 -4.74 3.08
N LEU A 245 -10.28 -3.63 2.48
CA LEU A 245 -9.38 -2.73 1.77
C LEU A 245 -9.37 -1.33 2.40
N SER A 246 -9.45 -1.26 3.74
CA SER A 246 -9.07 -0.05 4.46
C SER A 246 -7.56 0.16 4.35
N ALA A 247 -7.11 1.38 4.09
CA ALA A 247 -5.70 1.70 3.92
C ALA A 247 -4.84 1.19 5.08
N VAL A 248 -5.20 1.54 6.33
CA VAL A 248 -4.42 1.11 7.50
C VAL A 248 -4.44 -0.40 7.71
N GLU A 249 -5.56 -1.06 7.40
CA GLU A 249 -5.74 -2.50 7.53
C GLU A 249 -4.89 -3.26 6.50
N PHE A 250 -5.15 -3.03 5.21
CA PHE A 250 -4.51 -3.78 4.13
C PHE A 250 -3.01 -3.51 4.03
N HIS A 251 -2.57 -2.23 4.17
CA HIS A 251 -1.15 -1.91 4.11
C HIS A 251 -0.37 -2.54 5.28
N SER A 252 -0.93 -2.54 6.50
CA SER A 252 -0.30 -3.21 7.64
C SER A 252 -0.24 -4.72 7.47
N ALA A 253 -1.30 -5.33 6.92
CA ALA A 253 -1.37 -6.76 6.66
C ALA A 253 -0.37 -7.19 5.57
N TRP A 254 -0.24 -6.39 4.51
CA TRP A 254 0.74 -6.61 3.45
C TRP A 254 2.18 -6.57 3.99
N ALA A 255 2.51 -5.56 4.79
CA ALA A 255 3.81 -5.45 5.45
C ALA A 255 4.14 -6.69 6.31
N MET A 256 3.15 -7.18 7.06
CA MET A 256 3.28 -8.40 7.88
C MET A 256 3.44 -9.66 7.04
N GLY A 257 2.61 -9.83 6.01
CA GLY A 257 2.64 -11.01 5.14
C GLY A 257 3.91 -11.09 4.28
N MET A 258 4.39 -9.95 3.79
CA MET A 258 5.62 -9.85 3.00
C MET A 258 6.89 -9.74 3.86
N ARG A 259 6.75 -9.42 5.17
CA ARG A 259 7.83 -9.30 6.16
C ARG A 259 8.85 -8.21 5.86
N VAL A 260 8.36 -7.04 5.51
CA VAL A 260 9.15 -5.85 5.21
C VAL A 260 8.68 -4.65 6.02
N ASN A 261 9.51 -3.64 6.17
CA ASN A 261 9.04 -2.32 6.55
C ASN A 261 8.23 -1.72 5.41
N PHE A 262 7.19 -0.96 5.73
CA PHE A 262 6.30 -0.39 4.73
C PHE A 262 5.90 1.03 5.13
N LEU A 263 6.25 2.00 4.29
CA LEU A 263 6.01 3.42 4.52
C LEU A 263 4.89 3.89 3.59
N ALA A 264 3.66 3.87 4.09
CA ALA A 264 2.46 4.25 3.31
C ALA A 264 2.05 5.69 3.60
N SER A 265 2.09 6.51 2.57
CA SER A 265 1.63 7.91 2.63
C SER A 265 0.42 8.09 1.73
N ASN A 266 -0.74 8.39 2.33
CA ASN A 266 -2.01 8.56 1.62
C ASN A 266 -2.40 10.04 1.51
N ILE A 267 -3.24 10.33 0.53
CA ILE A 267 -4.02 11.58 0.46
C ILE A 267 -4.97 11.64 1.65
N HIS A 268 -5.13 12.84 2.23
CA HIS A 268 -6.17 13.13 3.20
C HIS A 268 -7.33 13.87 2.53
N TYR A 269 -8.37 13.12 2.14
CA TYR A 269 -9.58 13.67 1.52
C TYR A 269 -10.81 12.86 1.98
N PRO A 270 -11.29 13.06 3.23
CA PRO A 270 -12.31 12.24 3.87
C PRO A 270 -13.63 12.13 3.08
N SER A 271 -14.04 13.19 2.37
CA SER A 271 -15.27 13.16 1.55
C SER A 271 -15.23 12.13 0.41
N LYS A 272 -14.04 11.65 0.02
CA LYS A 272 -13.82 10.55 -0.93
C LYS A 272 -13.29 9.30 -0.23
N LYS A 273 -13.43 9.21 1.09
CA LYS A 273 -12.92 8.11 1.91
C LYS A 273 -11.40 7.91 1.78
N MET A 274 -10.66 8.93 1.40
CA MET A 274 -9.20 8.91 1.33
C MET A 274 -8.64 9.42 2.65
N THR A 275 -8.11 8.52 3.44
CA THR A 275 -7.33 8.72 4.67
C THR A 275 -6.74 7.38 5.07
N GLY A 276 -5.73 7.39 5.87
CA GLY A 276 -5.07 6.17 6.32
C GLY A 276 -3.65 6.09 5.81
N SER A 277 -2.73 6.60 6.60
CA SER A 277 -1.28 6.50 6.39
C SER A 277 -0.64 5.75 7.53
N GLY A 278 0.53 5.17 7.30
CA GLY A 278 1.21 4.45 8.36
C GLY A 278 2.66 4.06 8.07
N ILE A 279 3.33 3.74 9.16
CA ILE A 279 4.67 3.17 9.20
C ILE A 279 4.53 1.79 9.82
N TYR A 280 4.73 0.76 9.01
CA TYR A 280 4.49 -0.62 9.39
C TYR A 280 5.81 -1.40 9.38
N ALA A 281 5.94 -2.33 10.31
CA ALA A 281 7.05 -3.28 10.39
C ALA A 281 6.52 -4.72 10.28
N PRO A 282 7.36 -5.71 10.01
CA PRO A 282 6.96 -7.11 9.82
C PRO A 282 6.14 -7.72 10.96
N SER A 283 6.33 -7.21 12.17
CA SER A 283 5.68 -7.76 13.37
C SER A 283 4.54 -6.92 13.92
N SER A 284 4.46 -5.63 13.57
CA SER A 284 3.43 -4.73 14.06
C SER A 284 3.44 -3.37 13.38
N SER A 285 2.30 -2.68 13.40
CA SER A 285 2.20 -1.26 13.04
C SER A 285 2.94 -0.40 14.07
N ARG A 286 3.83 0.49 13.60
CA ARG A 286 4.63 1.38 14.46
C ARG A 286 3.96 2.73 14.69
N ALA A 287 3.39 3.29 13.64
CA ALA A 287 2.57 4.50 13.68
C ALA A 287 1.52 4.41 12.57
N PHE A 288 0.32 4.86 12.83
CA PHE A 288 -0.72 4.95 11.81
C PHE A 288 -1.70 6.08 12.14
N HIS A 289 -2.38 6.56 11.12
CA HIS A 289 -3.40 7.60 11.23
C HIS A 289 -4.58 7.25 10.33
N TYR A 290 -5.78 7.37 10.86
CA TYR A 290 -7.04 7.29 10.12
C TYR A 290 -8.00 8.32 10.72
N ASP A 291 -8.47 9.26 9.91
CA ASP A 291 -9.37 10.32 10.38
C ASP A 291 -10.35 10.76 9.29
N MET A 292 -11.64 10.53 9.54
CA MET A 292 -12.73 10.95 8.65
C MET A 292 -13.36 12.30 9.09
N LYS A 293 -12.88 12.92 10.16
CA LYS A 293 -13.52 14.08 10.81
C LYS A 293 -12.83 15.40 10.50
N THR A 294 -11.51 15.40 10.51
CA THR A 294 -10.73 16.64 10.25
C THR A 294 -10.43 16.80 8.75
N LYS A 295 -9.91 17.96 8.38
CA LYS A 295 -9.47 18.26 7.02
C LYS A 295 -7.96 18.51 6.93
N GLU A 296 -7.25 18.24 8.02
CA GLU A 296 -5.82 18.55 8.12
C GLU A 296 -4.98 17.31 7.86
N GLY A 297 -3.86 17.50 7.16
CA GLY A 297 -2.87 16.46 6.97
C GLY A 297 -2.16 16.07 8.26
N LYS A 298 -1.47 14.93 8.26
CA LYS A 298 -0.81 14.37 9.44
C LYS A 298 0.59 13.88 9.15
N LEU A 299 1.58 14.40 9.86
CA LEU A 299 2.92 13.85 9.89
C LEU A 299 3.00 12.72 10.91
N LEU A 300 3.49 11.56 10.46
CA LEU A 300 3.84 10.41 11.29
C LEU A 300 5.34 10.16 11.19
N PHE A 301 5.94 9.74 12.28
CA PHE A 301 7.34 9.27 12.31
C PHE A 301 7.50 8.13 13.31
N SER A 302 8.41 7.22 13.01
CA SER A 302 8.74 6.09 13.90
C SER A 302 10.11 5.53 13.58
N GLN A 303 10.69 4.85 14.57
CA GLN A 303 11.93 4.09 14.40
C GLN A 303 11.64 2.70 13.82
N LEU A 304 12.45 2.29 12.85
CA LEU A 304 12.40 0.98 12.18
C LEU A 304 13.77 0.31 12.26
N GLU A 305 13.75 -1.03 12.22
CA GLU A 305 14.97 -1.82 11.98
C GLU A 305 15.42 -1.63 10.53
N SER A 306 16.72 -1.40 10.31
CA SER A 306 17.31 -1.22 8.98
C SER A 306 17.21 -2.50 8.13
N HIS A 307 17.34 -3.65 8.79
CA HIS A 307 17.29 -4.98 8.17
C HIS A 307 16.34 -5.87 8.97
N PRO A 308 15.02 -5.76 8.72
CA PRO A 308 14.04 -6.60 9.41
C PRO A 308 14.23 -8.08 9.05
N SER A 309 14.02 -8.97 10.03
CA SER A 309 14.19 -10.40 9.80
C SER A 309 13.11 -10.96 8.87
N HIS A 310 13.54 -11.55 7.76
CA HIS A 310 12.67 -12.25 6.78
C HIS A 310 12.52 -13.76 7.07
N SER A 311 13.10 -14.28 8.15
CA SER A 311 13.45 -15.70 8.32
C SER A 311 12.31 -16.66 8.68
N VAL A 312 11.09 -16.19 8.99
CA VAL A 312 9.98 -17.09 9.37
C VAL A 312 9.14 -17.42 8.14
N VAL A 313 9.13 -18.68 7.74
CA VAL A 313 8.23 -19.19 6.71
C VAL A 313 6.93 -19.64 7.37
N VAL A 314 5.80 -19.12 6.91
CA VAL A 314 4.47 -19.54 7.35
C VAL A 314 3.93 -20.57 6.35
N ASN A 315 3.51 -21.74 6.85
CA ASN A 315 2.75 -22.70 6.06
C ASN A 315 1.25 -22.45 6.28
N TRP A 316 0.65 -21.68 5.41
CA TRP A 316 -0.74 -21.21 5.53
C TRP A 316 -1.80 -22.31 5.50
N THR A 317 -1.44 -23.52 5.10
CA THR A 317 -2.36 -24.66 4.95
C THR A 317 -2.19 -25.70 6.05
N SER A 318 -1.05 -25.72 6.73
CA SER A 318 -0.66 -26.82 7.62
C SER A 318 -1.66 -27.09 8.74
N TYR A 319 -2.06 -26.07 9.47
CA TYR A 319 -3.03 -26.23 10.56
C TYR A 319 -4.43 -26.56 10.02
N ALA A 320 -4.91 -25.82 9.03
CA ALA A 320 -6.23 -26.01 8.46
C ALA A 320 -6.44 -27.41 7.89
N SER A 321 -5.41 -27.99 7.24
CA SER A 321 -5.45 -29.35 6.71
C SER A 321 -5.48 -30.45 7.79
N SER A 322 -5.16 -30.13 9.04
CA SER A 322 -5.23 -31.07 10.17
C SER A 322 -6.60 -31.08 10.87
N ILE A 323 -7.50 -30.15 10.49
CA ILE A 323 -8.83 -30.05 11.09
C ILE A 323 -9.77 -30.99 10.33
N GLU A 324 -10.38 -31.95 11.05
CA GLU A 324 -11.50 -32.70 10.50
C GLU A 324 -12.67 -31.77 10.25
N PRO A 325 -13.25 -31.76 9.01
CA PRO A 325 -14.39 -30.93 8.71
C PRO A 325 -15.53 -31.23 9.65
N LEU A 326 -15.80 -30.35 10.58
CA LEU A 326 -17.00 -30.47 11.41
C LEU A 326 -18.20 -30.35 10.45
N SER A 327 -19.02 -31.39 10.38
CA SER A 327 -20.33 -31.32 9.71
C SER A 327 -21.19 -30.33 10.50
N SER A 328 -21.02 -29.04 10.21
CA SER A 328 -21.82 -28.01 10.85
C SER A 328 -23.23 -28.14 10.30
N GLY A 329 -24.21 -28.49 11.14
CA GLY A 329 -25.64 -28.35 10.81
C GLY A 329 -26.07 -26.90 10.64
N ASN A 330 -25.11 -25.99 10.46
CA ASN A 330 -25.33 -24.56 10.30
C ASN A 330 -25.67 -24.26 8.84
N GLN A 331 -26.74 -23.52 8.65
CA GLN A 331 -27.18 -23.11 7.33
C GLN A 331 -26.19 -22.12 6.74
N GLU A 332 -25.55 -22.52 5.63
CA GLU A 332 -24.76 -21.61 4.80
C GLU A 332 -25.66 -20.62 4.05
N PHE A 333 -25.15 -19.42 3.83
CA PHE A 333 -25.83 -18.41 3.03
C PHE A 333 -24.81 -17.65 2.13
N LYS A 334 -25.33 -16.95 1.13
CA LYS A 334 -24.50 -16.11 0.24
C LYS A 334 -24.60 -14.66 0.66
N GLY A 335 -23.47 -13.95 0.53
CA GLY A 335 -23.39 -12.50 0.73
C GLY A 335 -22.36 -11.90 -0.22
N THR A 336 -22.49 -10.62 -0.49
CA THR A 336 -21.61 -9.90 -1.42
C THR A 336 -20.65 -9.01 -0.65
N VAL A 337 -19.34 -9.19 -0.87
CA VAL A 337 -18.29 -8.31 -0.36
C VAL A 337 -17.59 -7.69 -1.57
N PHE A 338 -17.65 -6.39 -1.71
CA PHE A 338 -16.99 -5.66 -2.80
C PHE A 338 -17.21 -6.33 -4.19
N PHE A 339 -18.48 -6.60 -4.50
CA PHE A 339 -18.98 -7.26 -5.74
C PHE A 339 -18.68 -8.77 -5.86
N ASP A 340 -17.96 -9.39 -4.96
CA ASP A 340 -17.64 -10.80 -4.96
C ASP A 340 -18.64 -11.59 -4.09
N GLU A 341 -19.11 -12.75 -4.58
CA GLU A 341 -20.03 -13.60 -3.86
C GLU A 341 -19.30 -14.57 -2.91
N PHE A 342 -19.41 -14.31 -1.63
CA PHE A 342 -18.87 -15.16 -0.56
C PHE A 342 -19.89 -16.21 -0.12
N THR A 343 -19.37 -17.34 0.39
CA THR A 343 -20.14 -18.30 1.20
C THR A 343 -19.92 -18.00 2.66
N PHE A 344 -20.99 -17.81 3.41
CA PHE A 344 -20.97 -17.47 4.82
C PHE A 344 -21.66 -18.50 5.69
N VAL A 345 -21.25 -18.57 6.97
CA VAL A 345 -21.97 -19.22 8.07
C VAL A 345 -22.13 -18.21 9.21
N LYS A 346 -23.36 -18.09 9.76
CA LYS A 346 -23.65 -17.21 10.89
C LYS A 346 -23.05 -17.79 12.15
N LEU A 347 -22.36 -16.96 12.97
CA LEU A 347 -21.92 -17.36 14.29
C LEU A 347 -23.10 -17.36 15.27
N ALA A 348 -23.20 -18.42 16.09
CA ALA A 348 -24.23 -18.55 17.11
C ALA A 348 -23.59 -18.68 18.50
N GLY A 349 -24.12 -17.91 19.45
CA GLY A 349 -23.64 -17.91 20.82
C GLY A 349 -22.34 -17.12 21.03
N VAL A 350 -21.86 -17.12 22.25
CA VAL A 350 -20.66 -16.37 22.69
C VAL A 350 -19.35 -17.07 22.34
N ALA A 351 -19.37 -18.35 22.03
CA ALA A 351 -18.19 -19.12 21.65
C ALA A 351 -18.56 -20.26 20.71
N GLY A 352 -17.63 -20.68 19.88
CA GLY A 352 -17.83 -21.79 18.96
C GLY A 352 -16.66 -22.08 18.04
N ASN A 353 -16.82 -23.19 17.30
CA ASN A 353 -15.93 -23.61 16.22
C ASN A 353 -16.76 -23.72 14.95
N TYR A 354 -16.31 -23.10 13.88
CA TYR A 354 -17.01 -23.04 12.61
C TYR A 354 -16.09 -23.34 11.45
N THR A 355 -16.64 -23.99 10.44
CA THR A 355 -15.97 -24.20 9.14
C THR A 355 -16.91 -23.77 8.04
N VAL A 356 -16.38 -23.07 7.03
CA VAL A 356 -17.08 -22.74 5.79
C VAL A 356 -16.12 -22.92 4.63
N CYS A 357 -16.62 -23.47 3.53
CA CYS A 357 -15.79 -23.71 2.35
C CYS A 357 -16.40 -23.04 1.11
N GLN A 358 -15.52 -22.60 0.21
CA GLN A 358 -15.90 -22.23 -1.15
C GLN A 358 -14.82 -22.74 -2.11
N LYS A 359 -15.20 -23.61 -3.06
CA LYS A 359 -14.30 -24.34 -3.95
C LYS A 359 -13.18 -25.05 -3.17
N ASP A 360 -11.92 -24.69 -3.39
CA ASP A 360 -10.75 -25.33 -2.78
C ASP A 360 -10.37 -24.73 -1.41
N LEU A 361 -10.95 -23.57 -1.05
CA LEU A 361 -10.68 -22.90 0.22
C LEU A 361 -11.67 -23.30 1.29
N CYS A 362 -11.18 -23.87 2.39
CA CYS A 362 -11.94 -24.06 3.63
C CYS A 362 -11.38 -23.16 4.73
N CYS A 363 -12.21 -22.39 5.37
CA CYS A 363 -11.89 -21.46 6.45
C CYS A 363 -12.35 -22.03 7.78
N HIS A 364 -11.50 -22.00 8.80
CA HIS A 364 -11.79 -22.51 10.14
C HIS A 364 -11.64 -21.40 11.17
N LEU A 365 -12.65 -21.21 12.01
CA LEU A 365 -12.67 -20.21 13.07
C LEU A 365 -13.00 -20.86 14.41
N THR A 366 -12.18 -20.61 15.41
CA THR A 366 -12.51 -20.77 16.82
C THR A 366 -12.58 -19.39 17.46
N TYR A 367 -13.64 -19.12 18.22
CA TYR A 367 -13.78 -17.80 18.85
C TYR A 367 -14.45 -17.88 20.23
N LYS A 368 -14.23 -16.83 21.02
CA LYS A 368 -14.98 -16.49 22.22
C LYS A 368 -15.15 -14.98 22.30
N MET A 369 -16.39 -14.53 22.36
CA MET A 369 -16.75 -13.13 22.57
C MET A 369 -16.76 -12.81 24.07
N SER A 370 -16.41 -11.58 24.44
CA SER A 370 -16.48 -11.13 25.84
C SER A 370 -17.93 -10.94 26.30
N ASP A 371 -18.77 -10.39 25.40
CA ASP A 371 -20.19 -10.17 25.62
C ASP A 371 -20.96 -10.52 24.34
N ASN A 372 -22.14 -11.10 24.48
CA ASN A 372 -23.05 -11.34 23.37
C ASN A 372 -24.07 -10.20 23.30
N LEU A 373 -23.82 -9.21 22.48
CA LEU A 373 -24.77 -8.15 22.22
C LEU A 373 -25.80 -8.65 21.20
N ALA A 374 -27.06 -8.74 21.65
CA ALA A 374 -28.17 -9.32 20.86
C ALA A 374 -28.40 -8.65 19.49
N ASP A 375 -27.89 -7.42 19.32
CA ASP A 375 -28.11 -6.58 18.14
C ASP A 375 -27.00 -6.67 17.10
N GLU A 376 -25.91 -7.43 17.37
CA GLU A 376 -24.83 -7.62 16.42
C GLU A 376 -24.75 -9.05 15.90
N VAL A 377 -24.58 -9.19 14.60
CA VAL A 377 -24.39 -10.47 13.92
C VAL A 377 -23.00 -10.51 13.31
N TYR A 378 -22.31 -11.63 13.59
CA TYR A 378 -21.03 -11.98 12.98
C TYR A 378 -21.17 -13.22 12.11
N ALA A 379 -20.38 -13.27 11.06
CA ALA A 379 -20.31 -14.41 10.15
C ALA A 379 -18.86 -14.77 9.83
N LEU A 380 -18.62 -16.06 9.63
CA LEU A 380 -17.41 -16.58 9.00
C LEU A 380 -17.68 -16.72 7.50
N GLY A 381 -16.83 -16.14 6.66
CA GLY A 381 -16.93 -16.17 5.22
C GLY A 381 -15.72 -16.79 4.53
N ALA A 382 -15.97 -17.43 3.39
CA ALA A 382 -14.95 -17.92 2.47
C ALA A 382 -15.21 -17.39 1.06
N PHE A 383 -14.14 -16.94 0.40
CA PHE A 383 -14.15 -16.58 -1.02
C PHE A 383 -12.94 -17.19 -1.73
N ASP A 384 -13.20 -17.89 -2.83
CA ASP A 384 -12.19 -18.44 -3.72
C ASP A 384 -12.59 -18.13 -5.16
N GLY A 385 -12.02 -17.04 -5.72
CA GLY A 385 -12.46 -16.58 -7.02
C GLY A 385 -11.66 -15.43 -7.62
N LEU A 386 -12.01 -15.11 -8.87
CA LEU A 386 -11.44 -13.99 -9.61
C LEU A 386 -12.28 -12.74 -9.37
N HIS A 387 -11.67 -11.71 -8.76
CA HIS A 387 -12.22 -10.36 -8.71
C HIS A 387 -12.06 -9.67 -10.08
N THR A 388 -13.06 -8.84 -10.50
CA THR A 388 -13.07 -8.31 -11.87
C THR A 388 -13.60 -6.88 -12.01
N VAL A 389 -13.75 -6.12 -10.93
CA VAL A 389 -14.39 -4.79 -11.00
C VAL A 389 -13.37 -3.69 -11.35
N GLU A 390 -12.51 -3.30 -10.43
CA GLU A 390 -11.50 -2.28 -10.67
C GLU A 390 -10.20 -2.84 -11.26
N GLY A 391 -10.04 -4.15 -11.23
CA GLY A 391 -8.92 -4.91 -11.78
C GLY A 391 -9.29 -6.37 -11.93
N ARG A 392 -8.32 -7.18 -12.37
CA ARG A 392 -8.48 -8.63 -12.50
C ARG A 392 -7.42 -9.31 -11.66
N TYR A 393 -7.82 -9.87 -10.53
CA TYR A 393 -6.92 -10.56 -9.63
C TYR A 393 -7.64 -11.68 -8.86
N TYR A 394 -6.98 -12.82 -8.68
CA TYR A 394 -7.56 -14.00 -8.05
C TYR A 394 -7.32 -13.97 -6.53
N LEU A 395 -8.40 -14.16 -5.77
CA LEU A 395 -8.41 -14.06 -4.32
C LEU A 395 -8.79 -15.39 -3.67
N GLN A 396 -8.19 -15.68 -2.53
CA GLN A 396 -8.67 -16.61 -1.51
C GLN A 396 -8.76 -15.87 -0.18
N ILE A 397 -9.98 -15.72 0.36
CA ILE A 397 -10.20 -14.92 1.58
C ILE A 397 -10.96 -15.76 2.61
N CYS A 398 -10.40 -15.84 3.82
CA CYS A 398 -11.08 -16.30 5.02
C CYS A 398 -11.36 -15.09 5.91
N THR A 399 -12.61 -14.82 6.27
CA THR A 399 -12.95 -13.64 7.05
C THR A 399 -13.99 -13.91 8.12
N LEU A 400 -13.70 -13.50 9.35
CA LEU A 400 -14.69 -13.20 10.37
C LEU A 400 -15.06 -11.75 10.24
N LEU A 401 -16.32 -11.42 9.99
CA LEU A 401 -16.78 -10.04 9.85
C LEU A 401 -18.09 -9.77 10.60
N LYS A 402 -18.27 -8.50 10.99
CA LYS A 402 -19.53 -7.99 11.48
C LYS A 402 -20.46 -7.68 10.31
N CYS A 403 -21.68 -8.23 10.33
CA CYS A 403 -22.74 -7.85 9.38
C CYS A 403 -23.28 -6.46 9.71
N LYS A 404 -23.70 -5.69 8.73
CA LYS A 404 -24.17 -4.31 8.94
C LYS A 404 -25.40 -4.25 9.83
N THR A 405 -26.31 -5.22 9.68
CA THR A 405 -27.53 -5.36 10.50
C THR A 405 -27.71 -6.83 10.91
N THR A 406 -28.81 -7.12 11.62
CA THR A 406 -29.21 -8.50 11.96
C THR A 406 -29.73 -9.29 10.74
N ASN A 407 -29.97 -8.63 9.61
CA ASN A 407 -30.33 -9.30 8.36
C ASN A 407 -29.06 -9.84 7.68
N LEU A 408 -29.01 -11.17 7.46
CA LEU A 408 -27.86 -11.85 6.87
C LEU A 408 -27.49 -11.35 5.45
N ASN A 409 -28.44 -10.82 4.71
CA ASN A 409 -28.18 -10.23 3.38
C ASN A 409 -27.27 -8.98 3.45
N THR A 410 -27.05 -8.42 4.64
CA THR A 410 -26.15 -7.28 4.88
C THR A 410 -24.75 -7.69 5.35
N CYS A 411 -24.46 -9.00 5.39
CA CYS A 411 -23.11 -9.49 5.66
C CYS A 411 -22.24 -9.25 4.41
N GLY A 412 -21.17 -8.48 4.57
CA GLY A 412 -20.31 -8.01 3.49
C GLY A 412 -20.49 -6.52 3.15
N ASP A 413 -21.61 -5.90 3.56
CA ASP A 413 -21.77 -4.44 3.47
C ASP A 413 -20.72 -3.74 4.35
N SER A 414 -20.29 -2.55 3.92
CA SER A 414 -19.37 -1.69 4.67
C SER A 414 -19.92 -1.33 6.06
N VAL A 415 -19.10 -1.56 7.10
CA VAL A 415 -19.41 -1.27 8.51
C VAL A 415 -18.21 -0.57 9.15
N GLU A 416 -18.45 0.58 9.80
CA GLU A 416 -17.39 1.39 10.42
C GLU A 416 -17.34 1.24 11.95
N THR A 417 -18.41 0.74 12.57
CA THR A 417 -18.51 0.63 14.03
C THR A 417 -18.99 -0.75 14.47
N ALA A 418 -18.50 -1.19 15.61
CA ALA A 418 -18.91 -2.39 16.31
C ALA A 418 -18.94 -2.12 17.83
N SER A 419 -19.60 -3.02 18.57
CA SER A 419 -19.66 -3.00 20.04
C SER A 419 -19.15 -4.30 20.67
N THR A 420 -19.08 -5.40 19.90
CA THR A 420 -18.64 -6.71 20.39
C THR A 420 -17.12 -6.83 20.40
N ARG A 421 -16.57 -7.23 21.57
CA ARG A 421 -15.16 -7.58 21.75
C ARG A 421 -14.98 -9.08 21.77
N PHE A 422 -13.78 -9.53 21.43
CA PHE A 422 -13.42 -10.94 21.47
C PHE A 422 -12.40 -11.21 22.59
N GLU A 423 -12.68 -12.21 23.45
CA GLU A 423 -11.68 -12.72 24.39
C GLU A 423 -10.60 -13.49 23.65
N MET A 424 -10.99 -14.24 22.62
CA MET A 424 -10.07 -14.94 21.74
C MET A 424 -10.68 -15.18 20.36
N PHE A 425 -9.83 -15.26 19.38
CA PHE A 425 -10.11 -15.79 18.04
C PHE A 425 -8.91 -16.57 17.51
N SER A 426 -9.17 -17.54 16.66
CA SER A 426 -8.17 -18.26 15.87
C SER A 426 -8.78 -18.58 14.50
N LEU A 427 -8.21 -17.98 13.46
CA LEU A 427 -8.64 -18.13 12.07
C LEU A 427 -7.55 -18.81 11.26
N SER A 428 -7.91 -19.77 10.42
CA SER A 428 -7.02 -20.46 9.49
C SER A 428 -7.76 -20.87 8.22
N GLY A 429 -7.04 -21.21 7.16
CA GLY A 429 -7.63 -21.64 5.89
C GLY A 429 -6.72 -22.55 5.06
N THR A 430 -7.32 -23.32 4.14
CA THR A 430 -6.59 -24.18 3.19
C THR A 430 -6.18 -23.38 1.95
N PHE A 431 -5.23 -22.45 2.12
CA PHE A 431 -4.80 -21.55 1.04
C PHE A 431 -3.92 -22.27 0.01
N GLY A 432 -4.21 -22.05 -1.27
CA GLY A 432 -3.37 -22.48 -2.39
C GLY A 432 -2.17 -21.56 -2.68
N THR A 433 -1.88 -20.61 -1.79
CA THR A 433 -0.83 -19.59 -1.98
C THR A 433 -0.03 -19.36 -0.70
N GLN A 434 1.20 -18.87 -0.85
CA GLN A 434 2.01 -18.37 0.26
C GLN A 434 1.80 -16.86 0.54
N TYR A 435 1.10 -16.16 -0.34
CA TYR A 435 0.86 -14.72 -0.25
C TYR A 435 -0.47 -14.48 0.45
N VAL A 436 -0.44 -14.57 1.78
CA VAL A 436 -1.61 -14.36 2.66
C VAL A 436 -1.29 -13.22 3.62
N PHE A 437 -2.17 -12.23 3.68
CA PHE A 437 -2.04 -11.00 4.45
C PHE A 437 -3.02 -11.03 5.63
N PRO A 438 -2.51 -11.04 6.88
CA PRO A 438 -3.34 -11.13 8.07
C PRO A 438 -3.88 -9.77 8.48
N GLU A 439 -5.19 -9.63 8.57
CA GLU A 439 -5.89 -8.40 8.92
C GLU A 439 -6.64 -8.52 10.23
N VAL A 440 -6.55 -7.52 11.09
CA VAL A 440 -7.40 -7.34 12.26
C VAL A 440 -7.80 -5.87 12.36
N LEU A 441 -9.08 -5.60 12.13
CA LEU A 441 -9.62 -4.25 12.17
C LEU A 441 -10.63 -4.11 13.31
N LEU A 442 -10.39 -3.13 14.16
CA LEU A 442 -11.29 -2.75 15.23
C LEU A 442 -12.23 -1.62 14.77
N SER A 443 -13.28 -1.41 15.56
CA SER A 443 -14.24 -0.32 15.38
C SER A 443 -13.55 1.02 15.13
N GLU A 444 -14.13 1.84 14.25
CA GLU A 444 -13.60 3.14 13.81
C GLU A 444 -12.27 3.03 13.04
N ASN A 445 -12.07 1.95 12.29
CA ASN A 445 -10.87 1.67 11.50
C ASN A 445 -9.56 1.75 12.32
N ARG A 446 -9.56 1.22 13.53
CA ARG A 446 -8.37 1.13 14.38
C ARG A 446 -7.67 -0.20 14.21
N LEU A 447 -6.36 -0.19 14.19
CA LEU A 447 -5.54 -1.39 14.25
C LEU A 447 -5.39 -1.88 15.69
N ALA A 448 -4.98 -3.15 15.83
CA ALA A 448 -4.74 -3.85 17.10
C ALA A 448 -3.27 -4.29 17.27
N PRO A 449 -2.28 -3.36 17.27
CA PRO A 449 -0.87 -3.73 17.30
C PRO A 449 -0.51 -4.48 18.58
N GLY A 450 0.14 -5.68 18.41
CA GLY A 450 0.55 -6.54 19.53
C GLY A 450 -0.60 -7.28 20.23
N GLU A 451 -1.79 -7.34 19.64
CA GLU A 451 -2.93 -8.08 20.18
C GLU A 451 -3.14 -9.44 19.52
N PHE A 452 -2.53 -9.67 18.38
CA PHE A 452 -2.61 -10.89 17.61
C PHE A 452 -1.26 -11.29 17.02
N GLN A 453 -1.18 -12.54 16.57
CA GLN A 453 0.01 -13.12 15.97
C GLN A 453 -0.38 -14.13 14.90
N VAL A 454 0.54 -14.32 13.93
CA VAL A 454 0.49 -15.42 12.96
C VAL A 454 1.48 -16.49 13.39
N SER A 455 1.02 -17.73 13.55
CA SER A 455 1.88 -18.88 13.82
C SER A 455 2.47 -19.48 12.54
N THR A 456 3.54 -20.24 12.68
CA THR A 456 4.22 -20.88 11.54
C THR A 456 3.37 -21.93 10.82
N ASP A 457 2.32 -22.43 11.45
CA ASP A 457 1.35 -23.39 10.89
C ASP A 457 0.16 -22.73 10.18
N GLY A 458 0.15 -21.38 10.05
CA GLY A 458 -0.84 -20.63 9.28
C GLY A 458 -2.09 -20.19 10.04
N ARG A 459 -2.02 -20.06 11.38
CA ARG A 459 -3.11 -19.51 12.18
C ARG A 459 -2.88 -18.05 12.48
N LEU A 460 -3.92 -17.23 12.27
CA LEU A 460 -4.06 -15.89 12.82
C LEU A 460 -4.84 -15.98 14.14
N PHE A 461 -4.24 -15.64 15.26
CA PHE A 461 -4.88 -15.77 16.56
C PHE A 461 -4.57 -14.61 17.51
N SER A 462 -5.51 -14.34 18.41
CA SER A 462 -5.38 -13.32 19.45
C SER A 462 -4.42 -13.76 20.55
N LEU A 463 -3.52 -12.86 20.97
CA LEU A 463 -2.61 -13.05 22.11
C LEU A 463 -3.26 -12.69 23.45
N LYS A 464 -4.29 -11.85 23.40
CA LYS A 464 -5.03 -11.30 24.54
C LYS A 464 -6.42 -10.89 24.05
N PRO A 465 -7.38 -10.61 24.96
CA PRO A 465 -8.65 -10.00 24.58
C PRO A 465 -8.45 -8.71 23.78
N THR A 466 -9.28 -8.49 22.77
CA THR A 466 -9.19 -7.31 21.91
C THR A 466 -9.45 -6.03 22.70
N SER A 467 -8.62 -5.01 22.49
CA SER A 467 -8.72 -3.71 23.20
C SER A 467 -9.96 -2.92 22.79
N GLY A 468 -10.52 -3.23 21.64
CA GLY A 468 -11.73 -2.62 21.09
C GLY A 468 -12.66 -3.65 20.46
N PRO A 469 -13.90 -3.21 20.12
CA PRO A 469 -14.81 -4.03 19.34
C PRO A 469 -14.24 -4.34 17.96
N VAL A 470 -14.53 -5.54 17.44
CA VAL A 470 -13.95 -6.07 16.20
C VAL A 470 -14.88 -5.80 15.02
N LEU A 471 -14.34 -5.28 13.92
CA LEU A 471 -15.01 -5.21 12.62
C LEU A 471 -14.72 -6.47 11.81
N THR A 472 -13.43 -6.79 11.62
CA THR A 472 -13.00 -7.98 10.87
C THR A 472 -11.77 -8.63 11.49
N VAL A 473 -11.65 -9.95 11.24
CA VAL A 473 -10.41 -10.73 11.35
C VAL A 473 -10.30 -11.52 10.06
N THR A 474 -9.28 -11.25 9.26
CA THR A 474 -9.21 -11.75 7.88
C THR A 474 -7.82 -12.30 7.56
N LEU A 475 -7.81 -13.36 6.76
CA LEU A 475 -6.67 -13.84 6.01
C LEU A 475 -6.95 -13.58 4.53
N PHE A 476 -6.28 -12.57 3.97
CA PHE A 476 -6.46 -12.13 2.59
C PHE A 476 -5.38 -12.73 1.71
N GLY A 477 -5.72 -13.72 0.90
CA GLY A 477 -4.80 -14.45 0.04
C GLY A 477 -4.86 -14.01 -1.42
N ARG A 478 -3.68 -13.88 -2.04
CA ARG A 478 -3.50 -13.59 -3.47
C ARG A 478 -2.91 -14.81 -4.20
N LEU A 479 -3.58 -15.26 -5.27
CA LEU A 479 -3.09 -16.31 -6.19
C LEU A 479 -2.67 -15.68 -7.52
N TYR A 480 -1.49 -15.07 -7.56
CA TYR A 480 -1.00 -14.30 -8.70
C TYR A 480 -0.93 -15.12 -9.99
N GLU A 481 -0.62 -16.44 -9.92
CA GLU A 481 -0.57 -17.35 -11.06
C GLU A 481 -1.94 -17.57 -11.73
N LYS A 482 -3.03 -17.38 -10.99
CA LYS A 482 -4.40 -17.50 -11.52
C LYS A 482 -4.95 -16.20 -12.13
N ASP A 483 -4.28 -15.07 -11.99
CA ASP A 483 -4.69 -13.80 -12.59
C ASP A 483 -4.80 -13.86 -14.11
N ARG A 484 -3.93 -14.66 -14.77
CA ARG A 484 -3.83 -14.81 -16.24
C ARG A 484 -4.65 -15.98 -16.82
N ALA A 485 -5.03 -16.96 -16.00
CA ALA A 485 -5.62 -18.22 -16.48
C ALA A 485 -7.00 -18.08 -17.15
N SER A 486 -7.67 -16.93 -17.03
CA SER A 486 -9.02 -16.69 -17.57
C SER A 486 -9.05 -16.03 -18.97
N ASN A 487 -7.90 -15.74 -19.58
CA ASN A 487 -7.86 -15.12 -20.92
C ASN A 487 -8.13 -16.11 -22.08
N ALA A 488 -8.26 -17.40 -21.79
CA ALA A 488 -8.46 -18.43 -22.83
C ALA A 488 -9.95 -18.71 -23.17
N SER A 489 -10.92 -18.14 -22.47
CA SER A 489 -12.33 -18.54 -22.65
C SER A 489 -13.41 -17.44 -22.62
N SER A 490 -13.09 -16.16 -22.77
CA SER A 490 -14.16 -15.16 -22.93
C SER A 490 -13.80 -14.04 -23.88
N GLY A 491 -14.15 -14.22 -25.16
CA GLY A 491 -14.41 -13.13 -26.07
C GLY A 491 -15.63 -12.31 -25.60
N LEU A 492 -15.54 -11.60 -24.50
CA LEU A 492 -16.50 -10.59 -24.10
C LEU A 492 -16.32 -9.39 -25.02
N THR A 493 -17.27 -9.22 -25.94
CA THR A 493 -17.30 -8.19 -26.97
C THR A 493 -17.24 -6.79 -26.33
N ALA A 494 -16.65 -5.83 -27.03
CA ALA A 494 -16.59 -4.40 -26.65
C ALA A 494 -17.96 -3.81 -26.26
N LEU A 495 -19.04 -4.46 -26.63
CA LEU A 495 -20.43 -4.10 -26.26
C LEU A 495 -20.74 -4.41 -24.79
N ALA A 496 -20.24 -5.51 -24.24
CA ALA A 496 -20.42 -5.87 -22.83
C ALA A 496 -19.63 -4.90 -21.91
N ARG A 497 -18.43 -4.48 -22.33
CA ARG A 497 -17.66 -3.42 -21.63
C ARG A 497 -18.40 -2.08 -21.61
N ARG A 498 -19.06 -1.69 -22.72
CA ARG A 498 -19.88 -0.45 -22.75
C ARG A 498 -21.13 -0.54 -21.88
N ILE A 499 -21.77 -1.69 -21.80
CA ILE A 499 -22.97 -1.87 -20.96
C ILE A 499 -22.57 -1.90 -19.47
N MET A 500 -21.45 -2.52 -19.13
CA MET A 500 -20.92 -2.53 -17.77
C MET A 500 -20.49 -1.13 -17.30
N LEU A 501 -19.86 -0.33 -18.17
CA LEU A 501 -19.53 1.08 -17.90
C LEU A 501 -20.80 1.95 -17.72
N ILE A 502 -21.89 1.68 -18.44
CA ILE A 502 -23.15 2.45 -18.32
C ILE A 502 -23.92 2.10 -17.03
N VAL A 503 -23.81 0.88 -16.53
CA VAL A 503 -24.52 0.42 -15.33
C VAL A 503 -23.69 0.64 -14.06
N ILE A 504 -22.37 0.54 -14.12
CA ILE A 504 -21.46 0.65 -12.97
C ILE A 504 -20.93 2.09 -12.82
N ALA A 505 -20.76 2.83 -13.91
CA ALA A 505 -20.33 4.24 -13.85
C ALA A 505 -21.22 5.10 -12.94
N PRO A 506 -22.57 5.01 -12.89
CA PRO A 506 -23.37 5.76 -11.93
C PRO A 506 -23.09 5.36 -10.47
N ILE A 507 -22.75 4.11 -10.20
CA ILE A 507 -22.48 3.61 -8.84
C ILE A 507 -21.06 4.03 -8.40
N VAL A 508 -20.09 3.91 -9.29
CA VAL A 508 -18.71 4.39 -9.04
C VAL A 508 -18.65 5.92 -9.12
N TYR A 509 -19.42 6.56 -10.04
CA TYR A 509 -19.58 8.02 -10.07
C TYR A 509 -20.36 8.55 -8.87
N SER A 510 -21.30 7.82 -8.29
CA SER A 510 -21.90 8.20 -7.00
C SER A 510 -20.94 8.07 -5.82
N LEU A 511 -19.89 7.27 -5.98
CA LEU A 511 -18.72 7.21 -5.08
C LEU A 511 -17.63 8.23 -5.47
N SER A 512 -17.70 8.80 -6.70
CA SER A 512 -16.72 9.77 -7.25
C SER A 512 -17.24 11.20 -7.33
N TRP A 513 -18.47 11.51 -6.87
CA TRP A 513 -19.02 12.87 -6.71
C TRP A 513 -19.21 13.24 -5.25
#